data_c04f7833e675f4da2f6fb88d2bc25241
#
_entry.id   c04f7833e675f4da2f6fb88d2bc25241
#
_cell.length_a   1.000
_cell.length_b   1.000
_cell.length_c   1.000
_cell.angle_alpha   90.00
_cell.angle_beta   90.00
_cell.angle_gamma   90.00
#
_symmetry.space_group_name_H-M   'P 1'
#
loop_
_entity.id
_entity.type
_entity.pdbx_description
1 polymer ?
#
loop_
_entity_poly.entity_id
_entity_poly.type
_entity_poly.pdbx_seq_one_letter_code
_entity_poly.pdbx_strand_id
1 'polypeptide(L)'
;MDTKTELLCQIKDEIVAGKHLPLYSERIKNKVFPVIGEGNHYAEIMFVGEAPGKTEAETGRPFSGAAGKVLDELLRSAGIARKEVYITNVVKDRPPMNRDPLPEEINLYASL
;
A
#
# COMPACT_ATOMS: atom_id res chain seq x y z
N MET A 1 -9.19 -11.10 -18.23
CA MET A 1 -8.39 -10.19 -17.36
C MET A 1 -6.97 -10.12 -17.90
N ASP A 2 -6.36 -8.95 -17.91
CA ASP A 2 -5.00 -8.81 -18.43
C ASP A 2 -3.95 -9.32 -17.42
N THR A 3 -2.74 -9.58 -17.91
CA THR A 3 -1.68 -10.20 -17.12
C THR A 3 -1.25 -9.38 -15.90
N LYS A 4 -1.13 -8.06 -16.04
CA LYS A 4 -0.73 -7.19 -14.91
C LYS A 4 -1.79 -7.18 -13.82
N THR A 5 -3.05 -7.08 -14.20
CA THR A 5 -4.16 -7.12 -13.24
C THR A 5 -4.22 -8.46 -12.53
N GLU A 6 -4.02 -9.57 -13.25
CA GLU A 6 -3.97 -10.90 -12.65
C GLU A 6 -2.84 -11.03 -11.64
N LEU A 7 -1.65 -10.54 -11.96
CA LEU A 7 -0.51 -10.59 -11.05
C LEU A 7 -0.73 -9.74 -9.80
N LEU A 8 -1.32 -8.55 -9.96
CA LEU A 8 -1.66 -7.70 -8.82
C LEU A 8 -2.72 -8.34 -7.92
N CYS A 9 -3.70 -9.03 -8.49
CA CYS A 9 -4.69 -9.78 -7.73
C CYS A 9 -4.05 -10.93 -6.96
N GLN A 10 -3.09 -11.63 -7.55
CA GLN A 10 -2.34 -12.69 -6.87
C GLN A 10 -1.56 -12.14 -5.69
N ILE A 11 -0.89 -11.00 -5.85
CA ILE A 11 -0.16 -10.33 -4.77
C ILE A 11 -1.13 -9.97 -3.64
N LYS A 12 -2.28 -9.41 -3.97
CA LYS A 12 -3.31 -9.08 -2.98
C LYS A 12 -3.73 -10.32 -2.20
N ASP A 13 -4.02 -11.41 -2.89
CA ASP A 13 -4.46 -12.65 -2.25
C ASP A 13 -3.39 -13.21 -1.33
N GLU A 14 -2.13 -13.17 -1.74
CA GLU A 14 -0.99 -13.60 -0.91
C GLU A 14 -0.87 -12.76 0.36
N ILE A 15 -1.07 -11.46 0.26
CA ILE A 15 -0.99 -10.56 1.41
C ILE A 15 -2.16 -10.79 2.36
N VAL A 16 -3.38 -10.90 1.85
CA VAL A 16 -4.58 -11.12 2.67
C VAL A 16 -4.46 -12.43 3.44
N ALA A 17 -3.98 -13.48 2.79
CA ALA A 17 -3.81 -14.80 3.40
C ALA A 17 -2.47 -14.97 4.13
N GLY A 18 -1.60 -13.97 4.09
CA GLY A 18 -0.19 -14.08 4.47
C GLY A 18 0.10 -14.15 5.96
N LYS A 19 -0.25 -15.25 6.61
CA LYS A 19 0.02 -15.47 8.04
C LYS A 19 1.51 -15.40 8.39
N HIS A 20 2.37 -15.62 7.41
CA HIS A 20 3.83 -15.53 7.57
C HIS A 20 4.34 -14.09 7.60
N LEU A 21 3.53 -13.13 7.19
CA LEU A 21 3.93 -11.72 7.17
C LEU A 21 4.02 -11.16 8.59
N PRO A 22 5.06 -10.39 8.92
CA PRO A 22 5.34 -9.99 10.30
C PRO A 22 4.25 -9.14 10.97
N LEU A 23 3.48 -8.39 10.17
CA LEU A 23 2.42 -7.52 10.72
C LEU A 23 1.01 -8.09 10.55
N TYR A 24 0.90 -9.37 10.15
CA TYR A 24 -0.40 -10.03 10.01
C TYR A 24 -1.18 -10.04 11.34
N SER A 25 -0.51 -10.39 12.44
CA SER A 25 -1.14 -10.45 13.76
C SER A 25 -1.69 -9.08 14.20
N GLU A 26 -0.93 -8.00 13.94
CA GLU A 26 -1.36 -6.65 14.24
C GLU A 26 -2.60 -6.27 13.43
N ARG A 27 -2.62 -6.61 12.15
CA ARG A 27 -3.77 -6.37 11.28
C ARG A 27 -5.02 -7.04 11.81
N ILE A 28 -4.93 -8.32 12.17
CA ILE A 28 -6.08 -9.08 12.69
C ILE A 28 -6.52 -8.54 14.04
N LYS A 29 -5.57 -8.27 14.94
CA LYS A 29 -5.85 -7.74 16.28
C LYS A 29 -6.60 -6.40 16.20
N ASN A 30 -6.19 -5.51 15.33
CA ASN A 30 -6.76 -4.18 15.19
C ASN A 30 -7.95 -4.12 14.24
N LYS A 31 -8.29 -5.24 13.57
CA LYS A 31 -9.42 -5.33 12.63
C LYS A 31 -9.32 -4.30 11.51
N VAL A 32 -8.13 -4.15 10.95
CA VAL A 32 -7.86 -3.21 9.86
C VAL A 32 -7.48 -3.95 8.58
N PHE A 33 -7.34 -3.21 7.49
CA PHE A 33 -7.06 -3.76 6.17
C PHE A 33 -5.57 -3.73 5.84
N PRO A 34 -5.08 -4.69 5.05
CA PRO A 34 -3.82 -4.49 4.36
C PRO A 34 -4.02 -3.43 3.27
N VAL A 35 -2.96 -2.71 2.94
CA VAL A 35 -2.99 -1.67 1.91
C VAL A 35 -2.13 -2.13 0.74
N ILE A 36 -2.76 -2.60 -0.32
CA ILE A 36 -2.06 -3.22 -1.46
C ILE A 36 -1.51 -2.15 -2.40
N GLY A 37 -2.40 -1.35 -2.94
CA GLY A 37 -2.07 -0.32 -3.90
C GLY A 37 -3.32 0.14 -4.64
N GLU A 38 -3.22 1.26 -5.38
CA GLU A 38 -4.35 1.86 -6.03
C GLU A 38 -3.93 2.59 -7.30
N GLY A 39 -4.76 2.54 -8.32
CA GLY A 39 -4.59 3.32 -9.53
C GLY A 39 -4.52 2.47 -10.79
N ASN A 40 -3.90 3.04 -11.82
CA ASN A 40 -3.79 2.39 -13.12
C ASN A 40 -2.72 1.29 -13.10
N HIS A 41 -3.12 0.06 -13.37
CA HIS A 41 -2.20 -1.09 -13.42
C HIS A 41 -1.16 -1.00 -14.55
N TYR A 42 -1.38 -0.13 -15.53
CA TYR A 42 -0.47 0.13 -16.65
C TYR A 42 0.12 1.53 -16.60
N ALA A 43 0.17 2.13 -15.41
CA ALA A 43 0.70 3.47 -15.23
C ALA A 43 2.18 3.56 -15.63
N GLU A 44 2.56 4.70 -16.19
CA GLU A 44 3.96 5.00 -16.50
C GLU A 44 4.71 5.47 -15.25
N ILE A 45 3.99 5.97 -14.24
CA ILE A 45 4.58 6.49 -13.00
C ILE A 45 3.98 5.73 -11.83
N MET A 46 4.86 5.26 -10.94
CA MET A 46 4.46 4.62 -9.70
C MET A 46 5.05 5.39 -8.53
N PHE A 47 4.22 5.66 -7.53
CA PHE A 47 4.68 6.24 -6.25
C PHE A 47 4.73 5.14 -5.21
N VAL A 48 5.89 4.99 -4.57
CA VAL A 48 6.11 3.95 -3.57
C VAL A 48 6.48 4.60 -2.25
N GLY A 49 5.61 4.51 -1.28
CA GLY A 49 5.89 4.93 0.09
C GLY A 49 6.50 3.81 0.91
N GLU A 50 6.69 4.05 2.19
CA GLU A 50 7.31 3.07 3.10
C GLU A 50 6.29 2.12 3.69
N ALA A 51 5.27 2.65 4.36
CA ALA A 51 4.26 1.84 5.05
C ALA A 51 2.97 2.64 5.26
N PRO A 52 1.81 1.96 5.39
CA PRO A 52 0.55 2.64 5.66
C PRO A 52 0.46 3.16 7.09
N GLY A 53 -0.23 4.28 7.26
CA GLY A 53 -0.59 4.83 8.56
C GLY A 53 -1.99 4.40 8.98
N LYS A 54 -2.52 5.08 10.01
CA LYS A 54 -3.84 4.75 10.59
C LYS A 54 -4.97 4.88 9.57
N THR A 55 -5.05 6.00 8.85
CA THR A 55 -6.12 6.23 7.87
C THR A 55 -6.06 5.20 6.75
N GLU A 56 -4.87 4.90 6.27
CA GLU A 56 -4.67 3.90 5.21
C GLU A 56 -5.12 2.51 5.67
N ALA A 57 -4.78 2.11 6.90
CA ALA A 57 -5.17 0.82 7.44
C ALA A 57 -6.69 0.71 7.66
N GLU A 58 -7.34 1.82 8.02
CA GLU A 58 -8.80 1.85 8.21
C GLU A 58 -9.56 1.77 6.89
N THR A 59 -9.01 2.34 5.83
CA THR A 59 -9.68 2.43 4.51
C THR A 59 -9.22 1.38 3.51
N GLY A 60 -8.03 0.81 3.71
CA GLY A 60 -7.39 -0.08 2.74
C GLY A 60 -6.79 0.65 1.54
N ARG A 61 -6.73 1.99 1.57
CA ARG A 61 -6.25 2.82 0.46
C ARG A 61 -4.91 3.48 0.79
N PRO A 62 -3.93 3.43 -0.14
CA PRO A 62 -2.64 4.10 0.09
C PRO A 62 -2.80 5.61 0.02
N PHE A 63 -1.98 6.32 0.77
CA PHE A 63 -1.93 7.78 0.75
C PHE A 63 -3.33 8.42 0.86
N SER A 64 -4.13 7.97 1.80
CA SER A 64 -5.48 8.51 2.05
C SER A 64 -5.53 9.44 3.27
N GLY A 65 -4.42 9.60 4.00
CA GLY A 65 -4.30 10.51 5.14
C GLY A 65 -3.64 11.83 4.77
N ALA A 66 -2.95 12.46 5.74
CA ALA A 66 -2.34 13.77 5.56
C ALA A 66 -1.29 13.81 4.44
N ALA A 67 -0.41 12.80 4.38
CA ALA A 67 0.59 12.71 3.31
C ALA A 67 -0.08 12.54 1.94
N GLY A 68 -1.22 11.87 1.89
CA GLY A 68 -1.99 11.70 0.68
C GLY A 68 -2.54 13.02 0.14
N LYS A 69 -2.92 13.94 1.01
CA LYS A 69 -3.37 15.27 0.59
C LYS A 69 -2.24 16.05 -0.07
N VAL A 70 -1.03 15.93 0.46
CA VAL A 70 0.16 16.55 -0.14
C VAL A 70 0.43 15.95 -1.51
N LEU A 71 0.37 14.63 -1.63
CA LEU A 71 0.56 13.94 -2.91
C LEU A 71 -0.49 14.40 -3.92
N ASP A 72 -1.76 14.49 -3.52
CA ASP A 72 -2.84 14.93 -4.41
C ASP A 72 -2.62 16.36 -4.92
N GLU A 73 -2.13 17.25 -4.06
CA GLU A 73 -1.80 18.63 -4.48
C GLU A 73 -0.62 18.66 -5.45
N LEU A 74 0.41 17.86 -5.22
CA LEU A 74 1.55 17.77 -6.11
C LEU A 74 1.16 17.23 -7.49
N LEU A 75 0.32 16.20 -7.52
CA LEU A 75 -0.19 15.63 -8.77
C LEU A 75 -1.01 16.65 -9.53
N ARG A 76 -1.89 17.38 -8.85
CA ARG A 76 -2.70 18.43 -9.48
C ARG A 76 -1.81 19.52 -10.06
N SER A 77 -0.79 19.95 -9.33
CA SER A 77 0.14 20.96 -9.82
C SER A 77 0.91 20.51 -11.04
N ALA A 78 1.19 19.21 -11.17
CA ALA A 78 1.86 18.63 -12.32
C ALA A 78 0.92 18.33 -13.48
N GLY A 79 -0.39 18.53 -13.30
CA GLY A 79 -1.38 18.19 -14.33
C GLY A 79 -1.62 16.70 -14.49
N ILE A 80 -1.38 15.92 -13.44
CA ILE A 80 -1.52 14.46 -13.46
C ILE A 80 -2.70 14.08 -12.55
N ALA A 81 -3.65 13.30 -13.08
CA ALA A 81 -4.74 12.77 -12.28
C ALA A 81 -4.25 11.57 -11.46
N ARG A 82 -4.69 11.45 -10.21
CA ARG A 82 -4.32 10.33 -9.33
C ARG A 82 -4.63 8.97 -9.96
N LYS A 83 -5.72 8.85 -10.69
CA LYS A 83 -6.12 7.61 -11.36
C LYS A 83 -5.20 7.20 -12.52
N GLU A 84 -4.34 8.10 -12.99
CA GLU A 84 -3.40 7.82 -14.07
C GLU A 84 -2.11 7.16 -13.58
N VAL A 85 -1.81 7.25 -12.30
CA VAL A 85 -0.62 6.69 -11.68
C VAL A 85 -0.98 5.49 -10.83
N TYR A 86 0.03 4.71 -10.40
CA TYR A 86 -0.15 3.65 -9.42
C TYR A 86 0.54 4.04 -8.13
N ILE A 87 -0.13 3.86 -7.00
CA ILE A 87 0.35 4.29 -5.68
C ILE A 87 0.34 3.10 -4.74
N THR A 88 1.47 2.85 -4.08
CA THR A 88 1.61 1.74 -3.15
C THR A 88 2.65 2.07 -2.07
N ASN A 89 2.91 1.11 -1.19
CA ASN A 89 3.99 1.15 -0.19
C ASN A 89 4.76 -0.16 -0.25
N VAL A 90 6.00 -0.16 0.21
CA VAL A 90 6.80 -1.38 0.32
C VAL A 90 6.15 -2.33 1.33
N VAL A 91 5.85 -1.85 2.53
CA VAL A 91 5.16 -2.62 3.56
C VAL A 91 3.65 -2.45 3.38
N LYS A 92 2.91 -3.56 3.35
CA LYS A 92 1.47 -3.55 3.02
C LYS A 92 0.57 -3.50 4.26
N ASP A 93 1.13 -3.60 5.45
CA ASP A 93 0.40 -3.51 6.71
C ASP A 93 0.95 -2.38 7.56
N ARG A 94 0.08 -1.77 8.38
CA ARG A 94 0.47 -0.69 9.27
C ARG A 94 1.34 -1.20 10.42
N PRO A 95 2.57 -0.65 10.60
CA PRO A 95 3.35 -0.93 11.80
C PRO A 95 2.67 -0.39 13.06
N PRO A 96 2.85 -1.04 14.23
CA PRO A 96 2.24 -0.58 15.48
C PRO A 96 2.58 0.87 15.79
N MET A 97 1.57 1.66 16.14
CA MET A 97 1.71 3.07 16.53
C MET A 97 2.43 3.94 15.49
N ASN A 98 2.30 3.59 14.20
CA ASN A 98 2.93 4.32 13.08
C ASN A 98 4.46 4.40 13.18
N ARG A 99 5.10 3.47 13.90
CA ARG A 99 6.56 3.42 13.92
C ARG A 99 7.12 3.10 12.53
N ASP A 100 8.39 3.40 12.32
CA ASP A 100 9.04 3.00 11.08
C ASP A 100 9.11 1.47 10.99
N PRO A 101 8.96 0.89 9.78
CA PRO A 101 9.10 -0.56 9.61
C PRO A 101 10.50 -1.02 9.97
N LEU A 102 10.59 -2.20 10.58
CA LEU A 102 11.86 -2.84 10.86
C LEU A 102 12.47 -3.40 9.57
N PRO A 103 13.82 -3.53 9.47
CA PRO A 103 14.44 -4.08 8.26
C PRO A 103 13.90 -5.45 7.85
N GLU A 104 13.65 -6.36 8.77
CA GLU A 104 13.07 -7.67 8.45
C GLU A 104 11.64 -7.57 7.93
N GLU A 105 10.86 -6.58 8.39
CA GLU A 105 9.51 -6.33 7.87
C GLU A 105 9.59 -5.86 6.43
N ILE A 106 10.47 -4.93 6.14
CA ILE A 106 10.68 -4.42 4.78
C ILE A 106 11.09 -5.56 3.85
N ASN A 107 12.04 -6.38 4.27
CA ASN A 107 12.55 -7.49 3.45
C ASN A 107 11.47 -8.52 3.11
N LEU A 108 10.63 -8.88 4.08
CA LEU A 108 9.58 -9.88 3.85
C LEU A 108 8.46 -9.35 2.95
N TYR A 109 8.05 -8.09 3.12
CA TYR A 109 7.05 -7.49 2.23
C TYR A 109 7.61 -7.20 0.83
N ALA A 110 8.86 -6.78 0.73
CA ALA A 110 9.48 -6.45 -0.55
C ALA A 110 9.62 -7.67 -1.48
N SER A 111 9.60 -8.88 -0.93
CA SER A 111 9.70 -10.11 -1.73
C SER A 111 8.40 -10.45 -2.46
N LEU A 112 7.30 -9.74 -2.21
CA LEU A 112 6.00 -10.00 -2.82
C LEU A 112 5.82 -9.39 -4.21
#